data_c8bb3a55c1b243baa1197c9ae149a117
#
_entry.id   c8bb3a55c1b243baa1197c9ae149a117
#
_cell.length_a   1.000
_cell.length_b   1.000
_cell.length_c   1.000
_cell.angle_alpha   90.00
_cell.angle_beta   90.00
_cell.angle_gamma   90.00
#
_symmetry.space_group_name_H-M   'P 1'
#
loop_
_entity.id
_entity.type
_entity.pdbx_description
1 polymer ?
#
loop_
_entity_poly.entity_id
_entity_poly.type
_entity_poly.pdbx_seq_one_letter_code
_entity_poly.pdbx_strand_id
1 'polypeptide(L)'
;MAVTAQALWYVGPGQAEIRGETLGPLASGTVRVCARHGAISRGTESLVAAGCVPSSEYQRMRAPFMAGDFPFPVKYGYATVGTLESGQTVFTLHPHQTVFDLPVDAAVPVPATVPAARAVLAANMETALNAVWDAGDDAFGKVCVVGAGVVGALTGFLCRTLAAAEVTLVDTNPARARVAEGLGLRFALPDQAPTECDLVFHASASSAGLATALDLVRDEATIIELSWYGDTPVSVPLGGAFHSRRLKLVASQVGTVAPSHRREWTHRRRLEHAIGLLADDRLDVLLEPAIAFADLPARLPSVLAPGSSTLCQVIDYEEIARVRR
;
A
#
# COMPACT_ATOMS: atom_id res chain seq x y z
N MET A 1 -24.47 -7.79 -24.41
CA MET A 1 -23.47 -7.41 -25.43
C MET A 1 -22.08 -7.65 -24.82
N ALA A 2 -21.10 -7.99 -25.67
CA ALA A 2 -19.71 -8.09 -25.21
C ALA A 2 -19.16 -6.68 -24.88
N VAL A 3 -18.42 -6.55 -23.78
CA VAL A 3 -17.81 -5.28 -23.36
C VAL A 3 -16.31 -5.40 -23.57
N THR A 4 -15.71 -4.43 -24.26
CA THR A 4 -14.25 -4.38 -24.42
C THR A 4 -13.64 -3.69 -23.20
N ALA A 5 -12.70 -4.34 -22.54
CA ALA A 5 -11.88 -3.83 -21.46
C ALA A 5 -10.41 -3.70 -21.90
N GLN A 6 -9.63 -2.93 -21.16
CA GLN A 6 -8.19 -2.81 -21.34
C GLN A 6 -7.53 -3.06 -19.98
N ALA A 7 -6.47 -3.86 -19.94
CA ALA A 7 -5.75 -4.21 -18.74
C ALA A 7 -4.24 -3.96 -18.91
N LEU A 8 -3.59 -3.51 -17.82
CA LEU A 8 -2.14 -3.37 -17.77
C LEU A 8 -1.49 -4.72 -17.47
N TRP A 9 -0.50 -5.08 -18.24
CA TRP A 9 0.31 -6.28 -18.07
C TRP A 9 1.78 -5.92 -17.93
N TYR A 10 2.44 -6.45 -16.92
CA TYR A 10 3.89 -6.49 -16.83
C TYR A 10 4.38 -7.67 -17.67
N VAL A 11 5.22 -7.39 -18.68
CA VAL A 11 5.60 -8.39 -19.71
C VAL A 11 7.08 -8.74 -19.69
N GLY A 12 7.87 -8.00 -18.94
CA GLY A 12 9.29 -8.19 -18.74
C GLY A 12 9.83 -7.18 -17.72
N PRO A 13 11.10 -7.29 -17.32
CA PRO A 13 11.70 -6.37 -16.34
C PRO A 13 11.57 -4.91 -16.78
N GLY A 14 10.83 -4.11 -16.02
CA GLY A 14 10.55 -2.70 -16.31
C GLY A 14 9.70 -2.46 -17.56
N GLN A 15 9.08 -3.49 -18.13
CA GLN A 15 8.25 -3.41 -19.32
C GLN A 15 6.80 -3.71 -19.00
N ALA A 16 5.91 -2.83 -19.47
CA ALA A 16 4.47 -3.01 -19.35
C ALA A 16 3.76 -2.64 -20.64
N GLU A 17 2.61 -3.26 -20.88
CA GLU A 17 1.75 -2.97 -22.04
C GLU A 17 0.27 -3.04 -21.67
N ILE A 18 -0.56 -2.39 -22.46
CA ILE A 18 -2.02 -2.47 -22.32
C ILE A 18 -2.54 -3.51 -23.30
N ARG A 19 -3.26 -4.51 -22.77
CA ARG A 19 -3.92 -5.57 -23.56
C ARG A 19 -5.43 -5.38 -23.55
N GLY A 20 -6.05 -5.60 -24.71
CA GLY A 20 -7.50 -5.67 -24.83
C GLY A 20 -8.05 -6.98 -24.29
N GLU A 21 -9.15 -6.91 -23.54
CA GLU A 21 -9.90 -8.07 -23.04
C GLU A 21 -11.38 -7.93 -23.44
N THR A 22 -12.05 -9.05 -23.67
CA THR A 22 -13.49 -9.06 -23.96
C THR A 22 -14.23 -9.72 -22.81
N LEU A 23 -15.14 -8.97 -22.20
CA LEU A 23 -16.00 -9.47 -21.13
C LEU A 23 -17.32 -9.97 -21.74
N GLY A 24 -17.72 -11.18 -21.35
CA GLY A 24 -19.00 -11.77 -21.72
C GLY A 24 -20.19 -11.19 -20.96
N PRO A 25 -21.35 -11.87 -21.04
CA PRO A 25 -22.49 -11.58 -20.16
C PRO A 25 -22.08 -11.73 -18.70
N LEU A 26 -22.63 -10.88 -17.83
CA LEU A 26 -22.38 -10.92 -16.40
C LEU A 26 -22.86 -12.24 -15.79
N ALA A 27 -22.00 -12.93 -15.06
CA ALA A 27 -22.33 -14.18 -14.38
C ALA A 27 -23.21 -13.92 -13.14
N SER A 28 -23.99 -14.92 -12.74
CA SER A 28 -24.78 -14.84 -11.49
C SER A 28 -23.87 -14.66 -10.27
N GLY A 29 -24.25 -13.78 -9.35
CA GLY A 29 -23.47 -13.48 -8.15
C GLY A 29 -22.25 -12.58 -8.38
N THR A 30 -22.07 -12.06 -9.62
CA THR A 30 -21.02 -11.08 -9.92
C THR A 30 -21.58 -9.69 -10.22
N VAL A 31 -20.73 -8.70 -10.12
CA VAL A 31 -21.01 -7.31 -10.50
C VAL A 31 -19.95 -6.81 -11.47
N ARG A 32 -20.35 -5.95 -12.39
CA ARG A 32 -19.43 -5.25 -13.29
C ARG A 32 -19.04 -3.91 -12.72
N VAL A 33 -17.73 -3.67 -12.66
CA VAL A 33 -17.14 -2.42 -12.18
C VAL A 33 -16.52 -1.68 -13.37
N CYS A 34 -16.86 -0.40 -13.52
CA CYS A 34 -16.18 0.53 -14.40
C CYS A 34 -15.17 1.32 -13.56
N ALA A 35 -13.87 1.11 -13.79
CA ALA A 35 -12.82 1.81 -13.06
C ALA A 35 -12.89 3.33 -13.30
N ARG A 36 -12.64 4.10 -12.22
CA ARG A 36 -12.57 5.56 -12.22
C ARG A 36 -11.18 6.03 -11.82
N HIS A 37 -10.67 5.48 -10.73
CA HIS A 37 -9.34 5.76 -10.21
C HIS A 37 -8.64 4.46 -9.82
N GLY A 38 -7.32 4.47 -9.88
CA GLY A 38 -6.48 3.42 -9.33
C GLY A 38 -5.25 4.04 -8.69
N ALA A 39 -4.42 3.21 -8.07
CA ALA A 39 -3.14 3.66 -7.54
C ALA A 39 -2.05 2.62 -7.75
N ILE A 40 -0.85 3.09 -8.05
CA ILE A 40 0.36 2.28 -8.07
C ILE A 40 0.88 2.13 -6.63
N SER A 41 0.93 0.91 -6.15
CA SER A 41 1.55 0.57 -4.86
C SER A 41 3.04 0.31 -5.05
N ARG A 42 3.83 1.40 -5.04
CA ARG A 42 5.26 1.39 -5.42
C ARG A 42 6.08 0.30 -4.74
N GLY A 43 5.90 0.09 -3.44
CA GLY A 43 6.69 -0.92 -2.70
C GLY A 43 6.58 -2.31 -3.31
N THR A 44 5.36 -2.75 -3.58
CA THR A 44 5.07 -4.07 -4.13
C THR A 44 5.26 -4.10 -5.65
N GLU A 45 4.70 -3.11 -6.36
CA GLU A 45 4.70 -3.14 -7.82
C GLU A 45 6.09 -2.90 -8.43
N SER A 46 7.01 -2.25 -7.73
CA SER A 46 8.41 -2.20 -8.18
C SER A 46 9.08 -3.58 -8.19
N LEU A 47 8.79 -4.43 -7.19
CA LEU A 47 9.31 -5.80 -7.15
C LEU A 47 8.68 -6.67 -8.25
N VAL A 48 7.37 -6.53 -8.47
CA VAL A 48 6.66 -7.24 -9.55
C VAL A 48 7.18 -6.81 -10.92
N ALA A 49 7.29 -5.50 -11.16
CA ALA A 49 7.78 -4.96 -12.43
C ALA A 49 9.25 -5.29 -12.70
N ALA A 50 10.07 -5.49 -11.66
CA ALA A 50 11.45 -5.93 -11.78
C ALA A 50 11.59 -7.45 -11.93
N GLY A 51 10.53 -8.24 -11.65
CA GLY A 51 10.59 -9.70 -11.59
C GLY A 51 11.28 -10.25 -10.35
N CYS A 52 11.35 -9.45 -9.28
CA CYS A 52 12.05 -9.75 -8.02
C CYS A 52 11.13 -10.39 -6.95
N VAL A 53 10.04 -10.99 -7.33
CA VAL A 53 9.24 -11.83 -6.43
C VAL A 53 9.97 -13.15 -6.23
N PRO A 54 10.28 -13.58 -4.99
CA PRO A 54 10.94 -14.88 -4.76
C PRO A 54 10.08 -16.03 -5.31
N SER A 55 10.69 -16.99 -5.99
CA SER A 55 9.95 -18.10 -6.60
C SER A 55 9.22 -18.97 -5.58
N SER A 56 9.72 -19.08 -4.35
CA SER A 56 9.06 -19.74 -3.22
C SER A 56 7.74 -19.06 -2.82
N GLU A 57 7.58 -17.77 -3.13
CA GLU A 57 6.43 -16.96 -2.73
C GLU A 57 5.42 -16.71 -3.86
N TYR A 58 5.66 -17.23 -5.07
CA TYR A 58 4.78 -17.00 -6.24
C TYR A 58 3.31 -17.30 -5.97
N GLN A 59 2.98 -18.33 -5.23
CA GLN A 59 1.59 -18.67 -4.91
C GLN A 59 1.03 -17.81 -3.77
N ARG A 60 1.85 -17.55 -2.74
CA ARG A 60 1.41 -16.81 -1.55
C ARG A 60 1.23 -15.31 -1.81
N MET A 61 2.08 -14.75 -2.69
CA MET A 61 2.08 -13.32 -3.01
C MET A 61 1.21 -12.93 -4.22
N ARG A 62 0.38 -13.86 -4.70
CA ARG A 62 -0.63 -13.51 -5.70
C ARG A 62 -1.61 -12.49 -5.14
N ALA A 63 -1.78 -11.38 -5.86
CA ALA A 63 -2.85 -10.43 -5.56
C ALA A 63 -4.21 -11.03 -5.94
N PRO A 64 -5.31 -10.60 -5.30
CA PRO A 64 -6.65 -10.97 -5.74
C PRO A 64 -6.86 -10.64 -7.23
N PHE A 65 -7.55 -11.52 -7.95
CA PHE A 65 -7.87 -11.35 -9.39
C PHE A 65 -6.65 -11.17 -10.33
N MET A 66 -5.45 -11.40 -9.85
CA MET A 66 -4.25 -11.44 -10.67
C MET A 66 -4.41 -12.48 -11.78
N ALA A 67 -3.99 -12.16 -13.01
CA ALA A 67 -3.94 -13.08 -14.13
C ALA A 67 -2.50 -13.24 -14.63
N GLY A 68 -2.22 -14.39 -15.29
CA GLY A 68 -0.86 -14.80 -15.60
C GLY A 68 -0.11 -15.27 -14.35
N ASP A 69 1.20 -15.44 -14.49
CA ASP A 69 2.06 -15.97 -13.43
C ASP A 69 3.34 -15.15 -13.30
N PHE A 70 3.87 -15.08 -12.07
CA PHE A 70 5.21 -14.53 -11.86
C PHE A 70 6.29 -15.37 -12.54
N PRO A 71 7.40 -14.76 -13.02
CA PRO A 71 7.61 -13.32 -12.99
C PRO A 71 6.85 -12.57 -14.07
N PHE A 72 6.64 -13.17 -15.25
CA PHE A 72 6.01 -12.54 -16.40
C PHE A 72 5.44 -13.58 -17.40
N PRO A 73 4.42 -13.21 -18.22
CA PRO A 73 3.62 -11.97 -18.13
C PRO A 73 2.60 -12.04 -17.01
N VAL A 74 2.34 -10.91 -16.34
CA VAL A 74 1.39 -10.85 -15.22
C VAL A 74 0.54 -9.58 -15.28
N LYS A 75 -0.78 -9.73 -15.08
CA LYS A 75 -1.72 -8.64 -14.83
C LYS A 75 -1.80 -8.43 -13.32
N TYR A 76 -1.33 -7.27 -12.83
CA TYR A 76 -1.15 -7.01 -11.42
C TYR A 76 -1.72 -5.65 -11.00
N GLY A 77 -1.74 -5.41 -9.71
CA GLY A 77 -2.31 -4.25 -9.04
C GLY A 77 -3.40 -4.70 -8.06
N TYR A 78 -3.79 -3.82 -7.13
CA TYR A 78 -4.81 -4.15 -6.12
C TYR A 78 -5.43 -2.91 -5.49
N ALA A 79 -5.44 -1.79 -6.20
CA ALA A 79 -6.03 -0.55 -5.71
C ALA A 79 -6.83 0.11 -6.83
N THR A 80 -8.08 -0.31 -6.97
CA THR A 80 -9.00 0.22 -7.98
C THR A 80 -10.29 0.69 -7.34
N VAL A 81 -10.68 1.92 -7.63
CA VAL A 81 -11.97 2.52 -7.29
C VAL A 81 -12.79 2.65 -8.57
N GLY A 82 -14.01 2.18 -8.55
CA GLY A 82 -14.90 2.23 -9.71
C GLY A 82 -16.36 2.41 -9.33
N THR A 83 -17.21 2.40 -10.34
CA THR A 83 -18.66 2.51 -10.18
C THR A 83 -19.35 1.26 -10.68
N LEU A 84 -20.35 0.80 -9.95
CA LEU A 84 -21.31 -0.21 -10.39
C LEU A 84 -22.34 0.41 -11.35
N GLU A 85 -23.10 -0.42 -12.05
CA GLU A 85 -24.22 0.02 -12.90
C GLU A 85 -25.27 0.81 -12.10
N SER A 86 -25.42 0.50 -10.81
CA SER A 86 -26.30 1.25 -9.88
C SER A 86 -25.82 2.68 -9.59
N GLY A 87 -24.61 3.06 -10.02
CA GLY A 87 -23.96 4.32 -9.67
C GLY A 87 -23.20 4.28 -8.34
N GLN A 88 -23.24 3.18 -7.59
CA GLN A 88 -22.51 3.04 -6.33
C GLN A 88 -21.01 3.03 -6.58
N THR A 89 -20.26 3.85 -5.82
CA THR A 89 -18.80 3.82 -5.80
C THR A 89 -18.31 2.69 -4.91
N VAL A 90 -17.36 1.90 -5.43
CA VAL A 90 -16.76 0.75 -4.74
C VAL A 90 -15.24 0.78 -4.86
N PHE A 91 -14.57 0.26 -3.83
CA PHE A 91 -13.16 -0.10 -3.86
C PHE A 91 -13.01 -1.62 -4.10
N THR A 92 -12.00 -2.00 -4.85
CA THR A 92 -11.72 -3.41 -5.16
C THR A 92 -10.21 -3.67 -5.13
N LEU A 93 -9.80 -4.84 -4.64
CA LEU A 93 -8.44 -5.35 -4.76
C LEU A 93 -8.23 -5.98 -6.15
N HIS A 94 -8.45 -5.20 -7.21
CA HIS A 94 -8.38 -5.68 -8.59
C HIS A 94 -7.18 -5.08 -9.33
N PRO A 95 -6.54 -5.85 -10.24
CA PRO A 95 -5.51 -5.34 -11.14
C PRO A 95 -5.93 -4.11 -11.94
N HIS A 96 -4.96 -3.38 -12.46
CA HIS A 96 -5.20 -2.19 -13.27
C HIS A 96 -5.93 -2.53 -14.57
N GLN A 97 -7.25 -2.31 -14.59
CA GLN A 97 -8.13 -2.63 -15.71
C GLN A 97 -9.30 -1.65 -15.77
N THR A 98 -9.75 -1.32 -16.98
CA THR A 98 -10.79 -0.30 -17.19
C THR A 98 -12.19 -0.76 -16.82
N VAL A 99 -12.53 -2.01 -17.13
CA VAL A 99 -13.81 -2.65 -16.81
C VAL A 99 -13.55 -4.11 -16.44
N PHE A 100 -14.18 -4.62 -15.41
CA PHE A 100 -14.00 -6.00 -14.95
C PHE A 100 -15.22 -6.49 -14.19
N ASP A 101 -15.35 -7.80 -14.12
CA ASP A 101 -16.39 -8.50 -13.35
C ASP A 101 -15.74 -9.18 -12.13
N LEU A 102 -16.41 -9.13 -10.99
CA LEU A 102 -15.96 -9.78 -9.75
C LEU A 102 -17.16 -10.20 -8.88
N PRO A 103 -16.97 -11.12 -7.93
CA PRO A 103 -18.00 -11.45 -6.95
C PRO A 103 -18.51 -10.20 -6.22
N VAL A 104 -19.82 -10.12 -5.96
CA VAL A 104 -20.44 -8.95 -5.33
C VAL A 104 -19.83 -8.60 -3.97
N ASP A 105 -19.39 -9.60 -3.22
CA ASP A 105 -18.73 -9.45 -1.93
C ASP A 105 -17.29 -8.93 -2.01
N ALA A 106 -16.67 -8.95 -3.18
CA ALA A 106 -15.35 -8.34 -3.41
C ALA A 106 -15.44 -6.84 -3.77
N ALA A 107 -16.63 -6.32 -4.06
CA ALA A 107 -16.89 -4.90 -4.26
C ALA A 107 -17.20 -4.22 -2.91
N VAL A 108 -16.24 -3.47 -2.38
CA VAL A 108 -16.39 -2.80 -1.07
C VAL A 108 -16.94 -1.40 -1.25
N PRO A 109 -18.13 -1.06 -0.69
CA PRO A 109 -18.69 0.27 -0.80
C PRO A 109 -17.76 1.35 -0.24
N VAL A 110 -17.60 2.44 -1.00
CA VAL A 110 -16.90 3.63 -0.52
C VAL A 110 -17.93 4.59 0.07
N PRO A 111 -17.80 4.98 1.35
CA PRO A 111 -18.70 5.96 1.96
C PRO A 111 -18.68 7.31 1.23
N ALA A 112 -19.79 8.02 1.18
CA ALA A 112 -19.89 9.33 0.53
C ALA A 112 -18.96 10.40 1.14
N THR A 113 -18.50 10.19 2.37
CA THR A 113 -17.53 11.06 3.06
C THR A 113 -16.10 10.87 2.55
N VAL A 114 -15.83 9.82 1.74
CA VAL A 114 -14.50 9.51 1.21
C VAL A 114 -14.49 9.82 -0.29
N PRO A 115 -13.70 10.81 -0.74
CA PRO A 115 -13.53 11.08 -2.17
C PRO A 115 -12.99 9.86 -2.91
N ALA A 116 -13.50 9.58 -4.11
CA ALA A 116 -13.10 8.43 -4.90
C ALA A 116 -11.59 8.39 -5.19
N ALA A 117 -10.99 9.55 -5.48
CA ALA A 117 -9.54 9.66 -5.70
C ALA A 117 -8.73 9.30 -4.44
N ARG A 118 -9.22 9.64 -3.23
CA ARG A 118 -8.55 9.29 -1.98
C ARG A 118 -8.78 7.82 -1.60
N ALA A 119 -9.90 7.24 -1.99
CA ALA A 119 -10.21 5.84 -1.72
C ALA A 119 -9.21 4.85 -2.34
N VAL A 120 -8.38 5.27 -3.29
CA VAL A 120 -7.29 4.44 -3.84
C VAL A 120 -6.23 4.05 -2.79
N LEU A 121 -6.14 4.79 -1.68
CA LEU A 121 -5.27 4.49 -0.54
C LEU A 121 -5.75 3.30 0.31
N ALA A 122 -6.94 2.75 0.06
CA ALA A 122 -7.59 1.78 0.95
C ALA A 122 -6.73 0.54 1.24
N ALA A 123 -6.07 -0.05 0.26
CA ALA A 123 -5.18 -1.20 0.47
C ALA A 123 -3.96 -0.85 1.33
N ASN A 124 -3.37 0.34 1.12
CA ASN A 124 -2.25 0.82 1.92
C ASN A 124 -2.69 1.20 3.35
N MET A 125 -3.87 1.79 3.51
CA MET A 125 -4.47 2.08 4.81
C MET A 125 -4.78 0.79 5.58
N GLU A 126 -5.28 -0.24 4.89
CA GLU A 126 -5.52 -1.57 5.49
C GLU A 126 -4.21 -2.20 5.98
N THR A 127 -3.12 -2.06 5.21
CA THR A 127 -1.79 -2.51 5.61
C THR A 127 -1.30 -1.78 6.86
N ALA A 128 -1.40 -0.46 6.88
CA ALA A 128 -1.00 0.36 8.02
C ALA A 128 -1.84 0.06 9.27
N LEU A 129 -3.15 -0.13 9.12
CA LEU A 129 -4.05 -0.49 10.21
C LEU A 129 -3.69 -1.84 10.82
N ASN A 130 -3.40 -2.84 9.97
CA ASN A 130 -2.98 -4.16 10.46
C ASN A 130 -1.67 -4.07 11.24
N ALA A 131 -0.72 -3.25 10.79
CA ALA A 131 0.55 -3.05 11.47
C ALA A 131 0.38 -2.41 12.85
N VAL A 132 -0.50 -1.42 12.98
CA VAL A 132 -0.83 -0.82 14.28
C VAL A 132 -1.48 -1.85 15.21
N TRP A 133 -2.31 -2.74 14.68
CA TRP A 133 -2.90 -3.84 15.45
C TRP A 133 -1.87 -4.90 15.86
N ASP A 134 -0.86 -5.19 15.01
CA ASP A 134 0.24 -6.09 15.34
C ASP A 134 1.16 -5.52 16.44
N ALA A 135 1.26 -4.19 16.52
CA ALA A 135 2.00 -3.51 17.58
C ALA A 135 1.27 -3.55 18.95
N GLY A 136 -0.05 -3.73 18.94
CA GLY A 136 -0.84 -3.78 20.18
C GLY A 136 -0.73 -2.49 21.00
N ASP A 137 -0.61 -2.63 22.32
CA ASP A 137 -0.53 -1.49 23.25
C ASP A 137 0.78 -0.68 23.11
N ASP A 138 1.82 -1.23 22.46
CA ASP A 138 3.08 -0.53 22.21
C ASP A 138 2.90 0.64 21.19
N ALA A 139 1.78 0.69 20.47
CA ALA A 139 1.46 1.80 19.55
C ALA A 139 1.18 3.15 20.25
N PHE A 140 1.06 3.14 21.58
CA PHE A 140 0.96 4.34 22.42
C PHE A 140 2.36 4.83 22.83
N GLY A 141 2.52 6.15 23.10
CA GLY A 141 3.77 6.73 23.55
C GLY A 141 4.62 7.32 22.44
N LYS A 142 5.94 7.14 22.51
CA LYS A 142 6.91 7.70 21.57
C LYS A 142 7.18 6.70 20.45
N VAL A 143 6.70 7.00 19.25
CA VAL A 143 6.75 6.13 18.07
C VAL A 143 7.60 6.75 16.97
N CYS A 144 8.51 5.97 16.39
CA CYS A 144 9.19 6.31 15.15
C CYS A 144 8.71 5.43 14.01
N VAL A 145 8.66 6.02 12.81
CA VAL A 145 8.42 5.28 11.56
C VAL A 145 9.58 5.54 10.62
N VAL A 146 10.40 4.54 10.37
CA VAL A 146 11.55 4.62 9.46
C VAL A 146 11.10 4.25 8.03
N GLY A 147 11.10 5.26 7.16
CA GLY A 147 10.55 5.20 5.82
C GLY A 147 9.21 5.97 5.71
N ALA A 148 9.29 7.23 5.25
CA ALA A 148 8.13 8.11 5.05
C ALA A 148 7.50 7.96 3.65
N GLY A 149 7.41 6.71 3.15
CA GLY A 149 6.58 6.33 2.01
C GLY A 149 5.10 6.28 2.39
N VAL A 150 4.22 5.87 1.45
CA VAL A 150 2.77 5.84 1.68
C VAL A 150 2.39 5.01 2.90
N VAL A 151 2.88 3.76 3.01
CA VAL A 151 2.54 2.87 4.13
C VAL A 151 3.08 3.42 5.44
N GLY A 152 4.35 3.86 5.48
CA GLY A 152 4.92 4.43 6.70
C GLY A 152 4.20 5.70 7.16
N ALA A 153 3.86 6.60 6.23
CA ALA A 153 3.10 7.82 6.53
C ALA A 153 1.70 7.52 7.07
N LEU A 154 0.98 6.55 6.48
CA LEU A 154 -0.32 6.08 6.96
C LEU A 154 -0.22 5.42 8.33
N THR A 155 0.83 4.63 8.57
CA THR A 155 1.08 4.01 9.89
C THR A 155 1.29 5.07 10.96
N GLY A 156 2.14 6.06 10.68
CA GLY A 156 2.35 7.19 11.60
C GLY A 156 1.07 8.00 11.85
N PHE A 157 0.30 8.27 10.80
CA PHE A 157 -1.01 8.94 10.90
C PHE A 157 -1.96 8.17 11.81
N LEU A 158 -2.05 6.85 11.69
CA LEU A 158 -2.91 6.01 12.53
C LEU A 158 -2.45 5.98 13.99
N CYS A 159 -1.15 5.84 14.27
CA CYS A 159 -0.62 5.92 15.62
C CYS A 159 -0.97 7.26 16.28
N ARG A 160 -0.84 8.37 15.55
CA ARG A 160 -1.21 9.70 16.04
C ARG A 160 -2.72 9.84 16.28
N THR A 161 -3.54 9.33 15.37
CA THR A 161 -4.99 9.55 15.37
C THR A 161 -5.73 8.60 16.32
N LEU A 162 -5.34 7.32 16.32
CA LEU A 162 -6.03 6.29 17.09
C LEU A 162 -5.43 6.09 18.49
N ALA A 163 -4.13 6.24 18.62
CA ALA A 163 -3.40 5.99 19.87
C ALA A 163 -2.88 7.27 20.56
N ALA A 164 -3.11 8.45 19.97
CA ALA A 164 -2.58 9.73 20.43
C ALA A 164 -1.06 9.75 20.67
N ALA A 165 -0.31 8.88 19.98
CA ALA A 165 1.13 8.75 20.11
C ALA A 165 1.87 10.01 19.67
N GLU A 166 3.08 10.21 20.22
CA GLU A 166 4.05 11.17 19.73
C GLU A 166 4.84 10.54 18.58
N VAL A 167 4.52 10.90 17.34
CA VAL A 167 5.04 10.23 16.14
C VAL A 167 6.06 11.08 15.40
N THR A 168 7.22 10.47 15.07
CA THR A 168 8.22 11.03 14.17
C THR A 168 8.39 10.13 12.95
N LEU A 169 8.19 10.70 11.75
CA LEU A 169 8.57 10.06 10.50
C LEU A 169 10.07 10.29 10.26
N VAL A 170 10.80 9.23 9.96
CA VAL A 170 12.24 9.26 9.70
C VAL A 170 12.48 8.83 8.25
N ASP A 171 13.14 9.69 7.47
CA ASP A 171 13.46 9.39 6.07
C ASP A 171 14.76 10.08 5.65
N THR A 172 15.48 9.49 4.71
CA THR A 172 16.69 10.08 4.12
C THR A 172 16.39 11.21 3.15
N ASN A 173 15.16 11.27 2.62
CA ASN A 173 14.71 12.32 1.72
C ASN A 173 14.07 13.49 2.49
N PRO A 174 14.74 14.66 2.60
CA PRO A 174 14.20 15.79 3.36
C PRO A 174 12.87 16.33 2.80
N ALA A 175 12.55 16.07 1.53
CA ALA A 175 11.27 16.48 0.94
C ALA A 175 10.07 15.78 1.59
N ARG A 176 10.30 14.69 2.36
CA ARG A 176 9.26 14.02 3.13
C ARG A 176 8.78 14.80 4.35
N ALA A 177 9.52 15.86 4.76
CA ALA A 177 9.07 16.75 5.83
C ALA A 177 7.67 17.34 5.54
N ARG A 178 7.37 17.69 4.30
CA ARG A 178 6.04 18.17 3.89
C ARG A 178 4.91 17.16 4.17
N VAL A 179 5.22 15.87 4.03
CA VAL A 179 4.25 14.79 4.30
C VAL A 179 3.96 14.71 5.79
N ALA A 180 5.02 14.73 6.61
CA ALA A 180 4.89 14.74 8.06
C ALA A 180 4.07 15.96 8.53
N GLU A 181 4.40 17.15 8.05
CA GLU A 181 3.69 18.39 8.36
C GLU A 181 2.21 18.30 7.98
N GLY A 182 1.89 17.88 6.74
CA GLY A 182 0.52 17.74 6.27
C GLY A 182 -0.31 16.75 7.09
N LEU A 183 0.33 15.72 7.64
CA LEU A 183 -0.32 14.73 8.52
C LEU A 183 -0.32 15.13 10.01
N GLY A 184 0.28 16.27 10.38
CA GLY A 184 0.42 16.70 11.77
C GLY A 184 1.42 15.84 12.57
N LEU A 185 2.46 15.33 11.93
CA LEU A 185 3.52 14.50 12.49
C LEU A 185 4.85 15.27 12.52
N ARG A 186 5.81 14.78 13.33
CA ARG A 186 7.20 15.27 13.30
C ARG A 186 7.98 14.59 12.16
N PHE A 187 9.02 15.25 11.68
CA PHE A 187 9.98 14.70 10.72
C PHE A 187 11.39 14.79 11.26
N ALA A 188 12.21 13.80 10.97
CA ALA A 188 13.65 13.83 11.22
C ALA A 188 14.43 13.11 10.11
N LEU A 189 15.65 13.54 9.85
CA LEU A 189 16.66 12.73 9.15
C LEU A 189 17.16 11.64 10.10
N PRO A 190 17.73 10.51 9.59
CA PRO A 190 18.15 9.40 10.42
C PRO A 190 19.10 9.78 11.57
N ASP A 191 20.02 10.70 11.33
CA ASP A 191 21.00 11.20 12.32
C ASP A 191 20.40 12.19 13.34
N GLN A 192 19.17 12.65 13.12
CA GLN A 192 18.42 13.56 13.98
C GLN A 192 17.20 12.91 14.62
N ALA A 193 16.99 11.61 14.34
CA ALA A 193 15.83 10.88 14.82
C ALA A 193 15.88 10.71 16.35
N PRO A 194 14.71 10.78 17.03
CA PRO A 194 14.66 10.58 18.47
C PRO A 194 14.97 9.13 18.82
N THR A 195 15.80 8.94 19.85
CA THR A 195 16.11 7.62 20.43
C THR A 195 15.18 7.28 21.58
N GLU A 196 15.33 6.10 22.18
CA GLU A 196 14.50 5.63 23.28
C GLU A 196 13.00 5.65 22.95
N CYS A 197 12.66 5.17 21.73
CA CYS A 197 11.28 5.04 21.30
C CYS A 197 10.63 3.78 21.90
N ASP A 198 9.37 3.90 22.29
CA ASP A 198 8.57 2.77 22.79
C ASP A 198 8.31 1.73 21.68
N LEU A 199 8.21 2.22 20.44
CA LEU A 199 7.95 1.41 19.26
C LEU A 199 8.60 2.03 18.01
N VAL A 200 9.12 1.20 17.13
CA VAL A 200 9.54 1.63 15.79
C VAL A 200 8.85 0.78 14.72
N PHE A 201 8.27 1.42 13.72
CA PHE A 201 7.86 0.77 12.47
C PHE A 201 8.94 0.95 11.43
N HIS A 202 9.28 -0.14 10.73
CA HIS A 202 10.20 -0.08 9.60
C HIS A 202 9.45 -0.33 8.29
N ALA A 203 9.51 0.65 7.37
CA ALA A 203 8.80 0.65 6.09
C ALA A 203 9.67 1.16 4.93
N SER A 204 11.00 1.17 5.10
CA SER A 204 11.93 1.72 4.10
C SER A 204 12.42 0.70 3.08
N ALA A 205 12.22 -0.59 3.33
CA ALA A 205 12.73 -1.70 2.54
C ALA A 205 14.26 -1.62 2.29
N SER A 206 15.02 -1.16 3.30
CA SER A 206 16.48 -1.05 3.21
C SER A 206 17.19 -1.58 4.46
N SER A 207 18.35 -2.23 4.28
CA SER A 207 19.18 -2.69 5.39
C SER A 207 19.61 -1.53 6.30
N ALA A 208 19.94 -0.38 5.74
CA ALA A 208 20.32 0.82 6.50
C ALA A 208 19.17 1.34 7.35
N GLY A 209 17.94 1.37 6.80
CA GLY A 209 16.75 1.77 7.55
C GLY A 209 16.44 0.81 8.68
N LEU A 210 16.61 -0.51 8.47
CA LEU A 210 16.40 -1.49 9.53
C LEU A 210 17.47 -1.37 10.63
N ALA A 211 18.72 -1.10 10.27
CA ALA A 211 19.77 -0.78 11.26
C ALA A 211 19.42 0.48 12.08
N THR A 212 18.99 1.55 11.40
CA THR A 212 18.47 2.76 12.06
C THR A 212 17.34 2.41 13.03
N ALA A 213 16.36 1.59 12.62
CA ALA A 213 15.24 1.20 13.48
C ALA A 213 15.70 0.51 14.77
N LEU A 214 16.74 -0.33 14.70
CA LEU A 214 17.33 -0.99 15.87
C LEU A 214 17.99 0.01 16.84
N ASP A 215 18.52 1.10 16.35
CA ASP A 215 19.20 2.11 17.19
C ASP A 215 18.19 3.07 17.87
N LEU A 216 16.99 3.23 17.32
CA LEU A 216 16.00 4.18 17.82
C LEU A 216 15.12 3.63 18.96
N VAL A 217 14.93 2.32 19.07
CA VAL A 217 14.08 1.72 20.11
C VAL A 217 14.78 1.69 21.48
N ARG A 218 13.99 1.79 22.57
CA ARG A 218 14.46 1.56 23.94
C ARG A 218 14.66 0.06 24.21
N ASP A 219 15.21 -0.24 25.39
CA ASP A 219 15.43 -1.62 25.84
C ASP A 219 14.12 -2.42 25.86
N GLU A 220 14.21 -3.68 25.43
CA GLU A 220 13.11 -4.67 25.33
C GLU A 220 11.95 -4.27 24.41
N ALA A 221 12.08 -3.15 23.67
CA ALA A 221 11.03 -2.67 22.78
C ALA A 221 10.96 -3.44 21.45
N THR A 222 9.89 -3.15 20.70
CA THR A 222 9.51 -3.86 19.47
C THR A 222 9.79 -3.00 18.24
N ILE A 223 10.29 -3.65 17.17
CA ILE A 223 10.31 -3.12 15.82
C ILE A 223 9.29 -3.91 15.02
N ILE A 224 8.33 -3.22 14.39
CA ILE A 224 7.39 -3.82 13.46
C ILE A 224 7.92 -3.66 12.03
N GLU A 225 8.23 -4.77 11.39
CA GLU A 225 8.75 -4.81 10.02
C GLU A 225 7.61 -4.91 9.01
N LEU A 226 7.47 -3.88 8.17
CA LEU A 226 6.44 -3.75 7.15
C LEU A 226 6.98 -3.96 5.74
N SER A 227 8.29 -3.98 5.59
CA SER A 227 8.91 -3.99 4.27
C SER A 227 8.85 -5.37 3.64
N TRP A 228 8.56 -5.40 2.35
CA TRP A 228 8.78 -6.57 1.53
C TRP A 228 10.01 -6.35 0.64
N TYR A 229 11.06 -7.13 0.88
CA TYR A 229 12.36 -6.96 0.21
C TYR A 229 12.47 -7.75 -1.11
N GLY A 230 11.44 -8.54 -1.45
CA GLY A 230 11.53 -9.44 -2.60
C GLY A 230 12.61 -10.50 -2.39
N ASP A 231 13.42 -10.72 -3.41
CA ASP A 231 14.56 -11.66 -3.40
C ASP A 231 15.87 -11.04 -2.90
N THR A 232 15.83 -9.79 -2.41
CA THR A 232 17.03 -9.08 -1.95
C THR A 232 17.43 -9.52 -0.54
N PRO A 233 18.65 -10.04 -0.33
CA PRO A 233 19.18 -10.33 1.01
C PRO A 233 19.29 -9.06 1.86
N VAL A 234 18.93 -9.17 3.13
CA VAL A 234 18.96 -8.06 4.09
C VAL A 234 20.03 -8.30 5.15
N SER A 235 20.97 -7.37 5.28
CA SER A 235 21.97 -7.39 6.34
C SER A 235 21.47 -6.64 7.56
N VAL A 236 21.51 -7.28 8.73
CA VAL A 236 21.02 -6.74 10.01
C VAL A 236 22.08 -6.92 11.09
N PRO A 237 22.45 -5.87 11.86
CA PRO A 237 23.48 -5.94 12.90
C PRO A 237 22.95 -6.55 14.22
N LEU A 238 22.57 -7.84 14.20
CA LEU A 238 21.96 -8.52 15.36
C LEU A 238 22.91 -8.72 16.56
N GLY A 239 24.23 -8.61 16.36
CA GLY A 239 25.22 -8.75 17.43
C GLY A 239 25.35 -7.52 18.34
N GLY A 240 24.79 -6.39 17.99
CA GLY A 240 24.81 -5.14 18.75
C GLY A 240 23.60 -4.95 19.67
N ALA A 241 22.94 -3.82 19.49
CA ALA A 241 21.78 -3.39 20.31
C ALA A 241 20.66 -4.45 20.33
N PHE A 242 20.41 -5.12 19.20
CA PHE A 242 19.39 -6.17 19.14
C PHE A 242 19.58 -7.22 20.23
N HIS A 243 20.81 -7.75 20.37
CA HIS A 243 21.13 -8.77 21.37
C HIS A 243 21.20 -8.20 22.79
N SER A 244 22.00 -7.15 22.98
CA SER A 244 22.30 -6.61 24.32
C SER A 244 21.09 -5.96 25.01
N ARG A 245 20.18 -5.37 24.24
CA ARG A 245 18.97 -4.67 24.72
C ARG A 245 17.71 -5.53 24.60
N ARG A 246 17.83 -6.81 24.21
CA ARG A 246 16.72 -7.78 24.09
C ARG A 246 15.57 -7.30 23.20
N LEU A 247 15.91 -6.69 22.07
CA LEU A 247 14.91 -6.13 21.15
C LEU A 247 14.09 -7.23 20.46
N LYS A 248 12.91 -6.86 20.01
CA LYS A 248 12.01 -7.74 19.25
C LYS A 248 11.88 -7.21 17.82
N LEU A 249 11.98 -8.09 16.84
CA LEU A 249 11.67 -7.78 15.43
C LEU A 249 10.49 -8.66 15.01
N VAL A 250 9.36 -8.03 14.71
CA VAL A 250 8.09 -8.70 14.40
C VAL A 250 7.63 -8.29 13.00
N ALA A 251 7.40 -9.27 12.13
CA ALA A 251 6.87 -9.03 10.80
C ALA A 251 5.35 -8.75 10.86
N SER A 252 4.89 -7.73 10.14
CA SER A 252 3.49 -7.46 9.89
C SER A 252 3.18 -7.64 8.41
N GLN A 253 2.13 -8.42 8.10
CA GLN A 253 1.71 -8.69 6.72
C GLN A 253 0.18 -8.72 6.62
N VAL A 254 -0.36 -7.88 5.73
CA VAL A 254 -1.81 -7.60 5.60
C VAL A 254 -2.66 -8.82 5.18
N GLY A 255 -2.08 -9.83 4.54
CA GLY A 255 -2.80 -11.05 4.15
C GLY A 255 -3.33 -11.88 5.32
N THR A 256 -2.95 -11.52 6.55
CA THR A 256 -3.48 -12.13 7.77
C THR A 256 -3.85 -11.04 8.77
N VAL A 257 -5.07 -11.12 9.33
CA VAL A 257 -5.52 -10.19 10.37
C VAL A 257 -4.65 -10.37 11.62
N ALA A 258 -4.22 -9.28 12.22
CA ALA A 258 -3.39 -9.27 13.43
C ALA A 258 -3.97 -10.21 14.53
N PRO A 259 -3.13 -10.97 15.24
CA PRO A 259 -3.59 -11.98 16.22
C PRO A 259 -4.57 -11.42 17.26
N SER A 260 -4.35 -10.20 17.72
CA SER A 260 -5.20 -9.50 18.70
C SER A 260 -6.63 -9.27 18.21
N HIS A 261 -6.84 -9.21 16.89
CA HIS A 261 -8.12 -8.84 16.26
C HIS A 261 -8.81 -10.01 15.54
N ARG A 262 -8.16 -11.17 15.33
CA ARG A 262 -8.68 -12.30 14.52
C ARG A 262 -10.03 -12.87 14.98
N ARG A 263 -10.37 -12.73 16.24
CA ARG A 263 -11.64 -13.26 16.77
C ARG A 263 -12.86 -12.48 16.30
N GLU A 264 -12.68 -11.16 16.07
CA GLU A 264 -13.78 -10.23 15.81
C GLU A 264 -13.76 -9.63 14.42
N TRP A 265 -12.60 -9.72 13.73
CA TRP A 265 -12.38 -9.04 12.46
C TRP A 265 -12.11 -10.04 11.33
N THR A 266 -12.87 -9.89 10.24
CA THR A 266 -12.60 -10.50 8.94
C THR A 266 -11.76 -9.53 8.10
N HIS A 267 -11.13 -10.05 7.02
CA HIS A 267 -10.45 -9.19 6.03
C HIS A 267 -11.41 -8.13 5.48
N ARG A 268 -12.64 -8.52 5.13
CA ARG A 268 -13.66 -7.60 4.62
C ARG A 268 -13.96 -6.47 5.62
N ARG A 269 -14.22 -6.80 6.88
CA ARG A 269 -14.52 -5.81 7.93
C ARG A 269 -13.34 -4.88 8.17
N ARG A 270 -12.10 -5.38 8.12
CA ARG A 270 -10.89 -4.57 8.24
C ARG A 270 -10.76 -3.59 7.09
N LEU A 271 -10.96 -4.05 5.84
CA LEU A 271 -10.91 -3.20 4.65
C LEU A 271 -12.00 -2.11 4.68
N GLU A 272 -13.24 -2.45 5.06
CA GLU A 272 -14.31 -1.47 5.24
C GLU A 272 -13.95 -0.39 6.28
N HIS A 273 -13.35 -0.80 7.39
CA HIS A 273 -12.89 0.13 8.41
C HIS A 273 -11.75 1.02 7.88
N ALA A 274 -10.77 0.43 7.20
CA ALA A 274 -9.68 1.17 6.57
C ALA A 274 -10.18 2.22 5.56
N ILE A 275 -11.19 1.90 4.76
CA ILE A 275 -11.83 2.85 3.85
C ILE A 275 -12.47 4.01 4.63
N GLY A 276 -13.16 3.73 5.74
CA GLY A 276 -13.76 4.77 6.58
C GLY A 276 -12.74 5.76 7.15
N LEU A 277 -11.53 5.29 7.48
CA LEU A 277 -10.43 6.14 7.98
C LEU A 277 -9.89 7.11 6.92
N LEU A 278 -10.21 6.90 5.64
CA LEU A 278 -9.84 7.79 4.55
C LEU A 278 -10.72 9.05 4.43
N ALA A 279 -11.64 9.29 5.36
CA ALA A 279 -12.45 10.51 5.36
C ALA A 279 -11.64 11.78 5.69
N ASP A 280 -10.47 11.64 6.31
CA ASP A 280 -9.60 12.76 6.70
C ASP A 280 -8.87 13.35 5.48
N ASP A 281 -9.05 14.64 5.25
CA ASP A 281 -8.50 15.35 4.08
C ASP A 281 -6.98 15.59 4.14
N ARG A 282 -6.37 15.51 5.32
CA ARG A 282 -4.92 15.55 5.47
C ARG A 282 -4.20 14.47 4.63
N LEU A 283 -4.89 13.36 4.36
CA LEU A 283 -4.35 12.24 3.56
C LEU A 283 -4.12 12.60 2.08
N ASP A 284 -4.70 13.70 1.59
CA ASP A 284 -4.47 14.17 0.21
C ASP A 284 -3.00 14.52 -0.06
N VAL A 285 -2.21 14.84 0.97
CA VAL A 285 -0.75 15.07 0.85
C VAL A 285 0.01 13.86 0.30
N LEU A 286 -0.59 12.66 0.37
CA LEU A 286 -0.01 11.41 -0.13
C LEU A 286 -0.31 11.15 -1.61
N LEU A 287 -1.26 11.87 -2.21
CA LEU A 287 -1.71 11.65 -3.58
C LEU A 287 -0.87 12.47 -4.56
N GLU A 288 -0.33 11.79 -5.57
CA GLU A 288 0.31 12.48 -6.70
C GLU A 288 -0.73 12.82 -7.78
N PRO A 289 -0.48 13.84 -8.61
CA PRO A 289 -1.32 14.14 -9.77
C PRO A 289 -1.59 12.90 -10.60
N ALA A 290 -2.83 12.72 -11.04
CA ALA A 290 -3.24 11.53 -11.75
C ALA A 290 -2.54 11.40 -13.13
N ILE A 291 -2.21 10.16 -13.49
CA ILE A 291 -1.74 9.77 -14.83
C ILE A 291 -2.89 9.08 -15.54
N ALA A 292 -3.12 9.39 -16.81
CA ALA A 292 -4.09 8.68 -17.62
C ALA A 292 -3.71 7.19 -17.75
N PHE A 293 -4.68 6.28 -17.65
CA PHE A 293 -4.42 4.84 -17.75
C PHE A 293 -3.66 4.47 -19.03
N ALA A 294 -3.97 5.13 -20.15
CA ALA A 294 -3.31 4.90 -21.43
C ALA A 294 -1.80 5.20 -21.41
N ASP A 295 -1.36 6.11 -20.56
CA ASP A 295 0.04 6.55 -20.45
C ASP A 295 0.87 5.68 -19.50
N LEU A 296 0.24 4.76 -18.74
CA LEU A 296 0.93 3.95 -17.74
C LEU A 296 2.16 3.24 -18.27
N PRO A 297 2.14 2.52 -19.42
CA PRO A 297 3.33 1.82 -19.90
C PRO A 297 4.54 2.73 -20.06
N ALA A 298 4.34 3.97 -20.51
CA ALA A 298 5.41 4.95 -20.69
C ALA A 298 5.86 5.61 -19.35
N ARG A 299 4.96 5.73 -18.37
CA ARG A 299 5.21 6.43 -17.11
C ARG A 299 5.72 5.52 -15.99
N LEU A 300 5.37 4.22 -16.00
CA LEU A 300 5.76 3.26 -14.98
C LEU A 300 7.27 3.22 -14.69
N PRO A 301 8.19 3.23 -15.68
CA PRO A 301 9.61 3.22 -15.40
C PRO A 301 10.05 4.37 -14.50
N SER A 302 9.51 5.57 -14.68
CA SER A 302 9.85 6.73 -13.83
C SER A 302 9.17 6.67 -12.45
N VAL A 303 7.92 6.19 -12.38
CA VAL A 303 7.17 6.05 -11.13
C VAL A 303 7.81 4.99 -10.23
N LEU A 304 8.23 3.85 -10.80
CA LEU A 304 8.79 2.71 -10.07
C LEU A 304 10.31 2.78 -9.90
N ALA A 305 10.98 3.79 -10.47
CA ALA A 305 12.43 3.91 -10.38
C ALA A 305 12.93 3.89 -8.93
N PRO A 306 14.07 3.22 -8.65
CA PRO A 306 14.74 3.35 -7.38
C PRO A 306 15.00 4.82 -7.03
N GLY A 307 14.73 5.23 -5.78
CA GLY A 307 14.92 6.62 -5.34
C GLY A 307 13.88 7.63 -5.85
N SER A 308 12.87 7.19 -6.61
CA SER A 308 11.76 8.08 -6.99
C SER A 308 11.09 8.69 -5.76
N SER A 309 10.84 10.01 -5.79
CA SER A 309 10.12 10.71 -4.73
C SER A 309 8.60 10.54 -4.79
N THR A 310 8.07 9.88 -5.82
CA THR A 310 6.64 9.62 -5.98
C THR A 310 6.07 8.89 -4.77
N LEU A 311 4.94 9.36 -4.27
CA LEU A 311 4.17 8.71 -3.20
C LEU A 311 3.10 7.79 -3.79
N CYS A 312 1.83 8.10 -3.63
CA CYS A 312 0.73 7.34 -4.21
C CYS A 312 0.42 7.89 -5.60
N GLN A 313 0.93 7.24 -6.64
CA GLN A 313 0.61 7.64 -8.01
C GLN A 313 -0.83 7.24 -8.33
N VAL A 314 -1.70 8.23 -8.48
CA VAL A 314 -3.09 8.02 -8.89
C VAL A 314 -3.17 7.74 -10.38
N ILE A 315 -4.05 6.83 -10.77
CA ILE A 315 -4.40 6.49 -12.15
C ILE A 315 -5.80 7.04 -12.43
N ASP A 316 -5.96 7.73 -13.57
CA ASP A 316 -7.26 8.18 -14.07
C ASP A 316 -7.72 7.30 -15.25
N TYR A 317 -8.93 6.75 -15.12
CA TYR A 317 -9.57 5.95 -16.16
C TYR A 317 -10.69 6.71 -16.90
N GLU A 318 -10.98 7.97 -16.51
CA GLU A 318 -12.16 8.70 -17.04
C GLU A 318 -12.03 9.08 -18.51
N GLU A 319 -10.82 9.30 -19.00
CA GLU A 319 -10.59 9.66 -20.39
C GLU A 319 -11.11 8.55 -21.33
N ILE A 320 -10.95 7.28 -20.95
CA ILE A 320 -11.46 6.13 -21.72
C ILE A 320 -12.98 6.05 -21.67
N ALA A 321 -13.60 6.45 -20.56
CA ALA A 321 -15.05 6.46 -20.42
C ALA A 321 -15.72 7.57 -21.25
N ARG A 322 -15.02 8.70 -21.51
CA ARG A 322 -15.52 9.81 -22.33
C ARG A 322 -15.51 9.51 -23.84
N VAL A 323 -14.53 8.72 -24.30
CA VAL A 323 -14.40 8.36 -25.73
C VAL A 323 -15.45 7.34 -26.16
N ARG A 324 -16.15 6.68 -25.23
CA ARG A 324 -17.14 5.61 -25.50
C ARG A 324 -18.61 6.06 -25.31
N ARG A 325 -18.87 7.32 -25.06
CA ARG A 325 -20.21 7.95 -25.08
C ARG A 325 -20.39 8.71 -26.39
#